data_e297fedf59fe3edae0e007fee5990477
#
_entry.id   e297fedf59fe3edae0e007fee5990477
#
_cell.length_a   1.000
_cell.length_b   1.000
_cell.length_c   1.000
_cell.angle_alpha   90.00
_cell.angle_beta   90.00
_cell.angle_gamma   90.00
#
_symmetry.space_group_name_H-M   'P 1'
#
loop_
_entity.id
_entity.type
_entity.pdbx_description
1 polymer ?
#
loop_
_entity_poly.entity_id
_entity_poly.type
_entity_poly.pdbx_seq_one_letter_code
_entity_poly.pdbx_strand_id
1 'polypeptide(L)'
;MERSDPRYQAYVEILKEELIPAMGCTEPIALAYAAARAREVLGALPESVQLQVSGSIIKNVKSVIVPNTGHLKGMEAAVAAGIIAGSADRELEVISEVSEDKKAAIRDYLQTVSYTHLTLPTKLEV
;
A
#
# COMPACT_ATOMS: atom_id res chain seq x y z
N MET A 1 -34.03 11.33 -0.57
CA MET A 1 -34.37 10.15 -1.40
C MET A 1 -34.89 9.04 -0.48
N GLU A 2 -36.06 8.54 -0.81
CA GLU A 2 -36.73 7.47 -0.07
C GLU A 2 -36.06 6.12 -0.42
N ARG A 3 -36.08 5.18 0.53
CA ARG A 3 -35.55 3.82 0.28
C ARG A 3 -36.31 3.06 -0.80
N SER A 4 -37.59 3.46 -1.04
CA SER A 4 -38.43 2.89 -2.08
C SER A 4 -38.15 3.44 -3.48
N ASP A 5 -37.35 4.52 -3.58
CA ASP A 5 -36.94 5.07 -4.87
C ASP A 5 -36.03 4.10 -5.60
N PRO A 6 -36.29 3.74 -6.86
CA PRO A 6 -35.38 2.81 -7.60
C PRO A 6 -33.94 3.29 -7.68
N ARG A 7 -33.70 4.60 -7.65
CA ARG A 7 -32.34 5.16 -7.65
C ARG A 7 -31.59 4.85 -6.36
N TYR A 8 -32.29 4.75 -5.22
CA TYR A 8 -31.68 4.41 -3.95
C TYR A 8 -30.98 3.05 -4.04
N GLN A 9 -31.68 2.05 -4.54
CA GLN A 9 -31.11 0.71 -4.68
C GLN A 9 -29.94 0.70 -5.66
N ALA A 10 -30.05 1.43 -6.78
CA ALA A 10 -28.97 1.55 -7.75
C ALA A 10 -27.70 2.16 -7.12
N TYR A 11 -27.85 3.21 -6.31
CA TYR A 11 -26.69 3.81 -5.61
C TYR A 11 -26.08 2.87 -4.58
N VAL A 12 -26.90 2.13 -3.86
CA VAL A 12 -26.42 1.12 -2.90
C VAL A 12 -25.58 0.04 -3.61
N GLU A 13 -26.06 -0.44 -4.76
CA GLU A 13 -25.32 -1.44 -5.53
C GLU A 13 -23.99 -0.90 -6.06
N ILE A 14 -23.97 0.35 -6.55
CA ILE A 14 -22.73 1.00 -6.97
C ILE A 14 -21.73 1.10 -5.81
N LEU A 15 -22.20 1.50 -4.63
CA LEU A 15 -21.34 1.56 -3.45
C LEU A 15 -20.78 0.20 -3.08
N LYS A 16 -21.57 -0.84 -3.16
CA LYS A 16 -21.10 -2.22 -2.88
C LYS A 16 -20.04 -2.68 -3.86
N GLU A 17 -20.15 -2.30 -5.13
CA GLU A 17 -19.18 -2.64 -6.16
C GLU A 17 -17.88 -1.86 -6.03
N GLU A 18 -17.98 -0.56 -5.71
CA GLU A 18 -16.83 0.35 -5.75
C GLU A 18 -16.06 0.44 -4.43
N LEU A 19 -16.72 0.18 -3.30
CA LEU A 19 -16.05 0.29 -2.00
C LEU A 19 -15.23 -0.94 -1.69
N ILE A 20 -13.96 -0.71 -1.42
CA ILE A 20 -13.01 -1.76 -1.01
C ILE A 20 -12.55 -1.42 0.41
N PRO A 21 -12.64 -2.36 1.37
CA PRO A 21 -12.13 -2.11 2.71
C PRO A 21 -10.62 -1.89 2.69
N ALA A 22 -10.18 -0.91 3.45
CA ALA A 22 -8.77 -0.57 3.59
C ALA A 22 -8.41 -0.46 5.06
N MET A 23 -7.18 -0.80 5.36
CA MET A 23 -6.66 -0.72 6.72
C MET A 23 -5.86 0.57 6.91
N GLY A 24 -6.54 1.62 7.34
CA GLY A 24 -5.92 2.92 7.60
C GLY A 24 -5.76 3.78 6.36
N CYS A 25 -4.69 4.61 6.34
CA CYS A 25 -4.43 5.53 5.25
C CYS A 25 -4.09 4.79 3.96
N THR A 26 -4.78 5.13 2.87
CA THR A 26 -4.70 4.37 1.61
C THR A 26 -3.39 4.55 0.86
N GLU A 27 -2.69 5.69 0.99
CA GLU A 27 -1.45 5.92 0.25
C GLU A 27 -0.32 4.95 0.65
N PRO A 28 0.03 4.79 1.94
CA PRO A 28 1.04 3.79 2.30
C PRO A 28 0.57 2.37 2.03
N ILE A 29 -0.72 2.09 2.17
CA ILE A 29 -1.27 0.77 1.87
C ILE A 29 -1.19 0.47 0.37
N ALA A 30 -1.41 1.44 -0.50
CA ALA A 30 -1.24 1.28 -1.94
C ALA A 30 0.20 0.92 -2.31
N LEU A 31 1.19 1.53 -1.66
CA LEU A 31 2.60 1.18 -1.85
C LEU A 31 2.90 -0.25 -1.38
N ALA A 32 2.39 -0.63 -0.22
CA ALA A 32 2.54 -1.98 0.29
C ALA A 32 1.88 -3.01 -0.64
N TYR A 33 0.71 -2.72 -1.16
CA TYR A 33 0.01 -3.57 -2.13
C TYR A 33 0.82 -3.74 -3.42
N ALA A 34 1.29 -2.64 -3.99
CA ALA A 34 2.11 -2.69 -5.22
C ALA A 34 3.39 -3.50 -5.00
N ALA A 35 4.03 -3.33 -3.85
CA ALA A 35 5.24 -4.07 -3.50
C ALA A 35 4.98 -5.57 -3.30
N ALA A 36 3.87 -5.92 -2.63
CA ALA A 36 3.48 -7.31 -2.46
C ALA A 36 3.19 -7.98 -3.80
N ARG A 37 2.53 -7.28 -4.70
CA ARG A 37 2.23 -7.77 -6.03
C ARG A 37 3.51 -7.95 -6.85
N ALA A 38 4.42 -6.99 -6.81
CA ALA A 38 5.71 -7.08 -7.50
C ALA A 38 6.53 -8.27 -7.01
N ARG A 39 6.58 -8.50 -5.70
CA ARG A 39 7.25 -9.66 -5.13
C ARG A 39 6.62 -10.97 -5.59
N GLU A 40 5.32 -11.05 -5.63
CA GLU A 40 4.59 -12.23 -6.11
C GLU A 40 4.98 -12.57 -7.55
N VAL A 41 5.03 -11.57 -8.41
CA VAL A 41 5.44 -11.74 -9.81
C VAL A 41 6.91 -12.14 -9.92
N LEU A 42 7.78 -11.53 -9.11
CA LEU A 42 9.21 -11.85 -9.08
C LEU A 42 9.47 -13.28 -8.58
N GLY A 43 8.66 -13.75 -7.65
CA GLY A 43 8.81 -15.10 -7.07
C GLY A 43 9.95 -15.25 -6.07
N ALA A 44 10.59 -14.17 -5.67
CA ALA A 44 11.71 -14.17 -4.74
C ALA A 44 11.78 -12.84 -3.97
N LEU A 45 12.58 -12.81 -2.90
CA LEU A 45 12.84 -11.59 -2.15
C LEU A 45 13.78 -10.70 -2.97
N PRO A 46 13.37 -9.47 -3.32
CA PRO A 46 14.24 -8.59 -4.11
C PRO A 46 15.44 -8.07 -3.31
N GLU A 47 16.57 -8.00 -3.95
CA GLU A 47 17.79 -7.42 -3.36
C GLU A 47 17.84 -5.91 -3.50
N SER A 48 17.17 -5.38 -4.52
CA SER A 48 17.05 -3.94 -4.76
C SER A 48 15.63 -3.57 -5.16
N VAL A 49 15.22 -2.38 -4.76
CA VAL A 49 13.89 -1.85 -5.05
C VAL A 49 14.02 -0.43 -5.58
N GLN A 50 13.40 -0.17 -6.71
CA GLN A 50 13.23 1.19 -7.22
C GLN A 50 11.75 1.52 -7.23
N LEU A 51 11.39 2.59 -6.53
CA LEU A 51 10.01 3.05 -6.42
C LEU A 51 9.83 4.33 -7.24
N GLN A 52 8.84 4.34 -8.12
CA GLN A 52 8.47 5.53 -8.89
C GLN A 52 7.08 5.96 -8.48
N VAL A 53 6.95 7.17 -7.97
CA VAL A 53 5.69 7.70 -7.42
C VAL A 53 5.49 9.15 -7.83
N SER A 54 4.22 9.57 -7.76
CA SER A 54 3.87 10.99 -7.95
C SER A 54 4.30 11.83 -6.74
N GLY A 55 4.40 13.14 -6.92
CA GLY A 55 4.69 14.06 -5.82
C GLY A 55 3.65 14.01 -4.71
N SER A 56 2.39 13.74 -5.05
CA SER A 56 1.31 13.58 -4.06
C SER A 56 1.55 12.42 -3.10
N ILE A 57 2.03 11.31 -3.61
CA ILE A 57 2.37 10.15 -2.78
C ILE A 57 3.52 10.49 -1.83
N ILE A 58 4.56 11.13 -2.32
CA ILE A 58 5.69 11.55 -1.48
C ILE A 58 5.21 12.44 -0.35
N LYS A 59 4.42 13.47 -0.69
CA LYS A 59 3.87 14.41 0.28
C LYS A 59 3.04 13.71 1.36
N ASN A 60 2.20 12.75 0.97
CA ASN A 60 1.24 12.12 1.87
C ASN A 60 1.80 10.94 2.67
N VAL A 61 2.91 10.35 2.26
CA VAL A 61 3.46 9.13 2.90
C VAL A 61 4.73 9.39 3.69
N LYS A 62 5.49 10.39 3.33
CA LYS A 62 6.86 10.67 3.81
C LYS A 62 7.04 10.56 5.34
N SER A 63 6.04 10.92 6.14
CA SER A 63 6.13 10.84 7.61
C SER A 63 4.97 10.07 8.26
N VAL A 64 4.22 9.34 7.47
CA VAL A 64 3.07 8.57 7.96
C VAL A 64 3.55 7.24 8.52
N ILE A 65 3.03 6.87 9.69
CA ILE A 65 3.28 5.55 10.28
C ILE A 65 2.54 4.50 9.47
N VAL A 66 3.27 3.48 9.03
CA VAL A 66 2.70 2.36 8.29
C VAL A 66 2.07 1.39 9.28
N PRO A 67 0.79 1.00 9.10
CA PRO A 67 0.13 0.08 10.02
C PRO A 67 0.87 -1.26 10.15
N ASN A 68 0.83 -1.83 11.35
CA ASN A 68 1.36 -3.17 11.65
C ASN A 68 2.85 -3.38 11.36
N THR A 69 3.64 -2.33 11.41
CA THR A 69 5.09 -2.41 11.17
C THR A 69 5.93 -2.15 12.43
N GLY A 70 5.29 -1.95 13.60
CA GLY A 70 6.00 -1.52 14.79
C GLY A 70 6.43 -0.05 14.72
N HIS A 71 5.55 0.80 14.23
CA HIS A 71 5.70 2.26 14.12
C HIS A 71 6.74 2.74 13.09
N LEU A 72 7.06 1.93 12.09
CA LEU A 72 7.90 2.37 10.99
C LEU A 72 7.17 3.40 10.13
N LYS A 73 7.92 4.35 9.57
CA LYS A 73 7.39 5.48 8.81
C LYS A 73 7.91 5.53 7.39
N GLY A 74 7.11 6.10 6.51
CA GLY A 74 7.53 6.49 5.18
C GLY A 74 7.35 5.44 4.10
N MET A 75 7.74 5.81 2.88
CA MET A 75 7.56 4.98 1.70
C MET A 75 8.36 3.68 1.76
N GLU A 76 9.60 3.77 2.23
CA GLU A 76 10.49 2.61 2.35
C GLU A 76 9.87 1.55 3.26
N ALA A 77 9.33 1.99 4.39
CA ALA A 77 8.66 1.11 5.35
C ALA A 77 7.43 0.46 4.74
N ALA A 78 6.62 1.21 4.00
CA ALA A 78 5.43 0.68 3.34
C ALA A 78 5.79 -0.39 2.30
N VAL A 79 6.80 -0.12 1.49
CA VAL A 79 7.28 -1.05 0.47
C VAL A 79 7.86 -2.31 1.12
N ALA A 80 8.70 -2.15 2.12
CA ALA A 80 9.29 -3.29 2.85
C ALA A 80 8.22 -4.15 3.53
N ALA A 81 7.22 -3.52 4.14
CA ALA A 81 6.11 -4.24 4.75
C ALA A 81 5.35 -5.07 3.72
N GLY A 82 5.08 -4.51 2.55
CA GLY A 82 4.43 -5.22 1.47
C GLY A 82 5.25 -6.41 0.98
N ILE A 83 6.55 -6.24 0.81
CA ILE A 83 7.45 -7.30 0.33
C ILE A 83 7.55 -8.44 1.34
N ILE A 84 7.74 -8.13 2.61
CA ILE A 84 8.01 -9.15 3.65
C ILE A 84 6.73 -9.81 4.15
N ALA A 85 5.68 -9.05 4.37
CA ALA A 85 4.49 -9.52 5.07
C ALA A 85 3.20 -9.37 4.28
N GLY A 86 3.26 -8.78 3.09
CA GLY A 86 2.06 -8.49 2.31
C GLY A 86 1.41 -9.73 1.72
N SER A 87 0.08 -9.75 1.77
CA SER A 87 -0.75 -10.69 1.05
C SER A 87 -1.50 -9.94 -0.05
N ALA A 88 -1.02 -10.03 -1.29
CA ALA A 88 -1.56 -9.26 -2.41
C ALA A 88 -3.04 -9.57 -2.68
N ASP A 89 -3.48 -10.79 -2.38
CA ASP A 89 -4.87 -11.21 -2.55
C ASP A 89 -5.85 -10.42 -1.67
N ARG A 90 -5.36 -9.81 -0.61
CA ARG A 90 -6.16 -9.00 0.32
C ARG A 90 -6.32 -7.55 -0.12
N GLU A 91 -5.73 -7.16 -1.23
CA GLU A 91 -5.79 -5.80 -1.79
C GLU A 91 -5.38 -4.72 -0.76
N LEU A 92 -6.28 -3.81 -0.39
CA LEU A 92 -5.98 -2.73 0.56
C LEU A 92 -5.93 -3.17 2.03
N GLU A 93 -6.16 -4.45 2.30
CA GLU A 93 -5.89 -5.08 3.59
C GLU A 93 -4.60 -5.92 3.57
N VAL A 94 -3.71 -5.63 2.65
CA VAL A 94 -2.49 -6.38 2.33
C VAL A 94 -1.59 -6.65 3.53
N ILE A 95 -1.51 -5.72 4.49
CA ILE A 95 -0.71 -5.86 5.71
C ILE A 95 -1.58 -5.83 6.98
N SER A 96 -2.83 -6.26 6.88
CA SER A 96 -3.73 -6.30 8.05
C SER A 96 -3.30 -7.32 9.09
N GLU A 97 -2.58 -8.36 8.70
CA GLU A 97 -2.07 -9.40 9.58
C GLU A 97 -0.55 -9.51 9.45
N VAL A 98 0.17 -8.98 10.43
CA VAL A 98 1.63 -9.02 10.48
C VAL A 98 2.05 -9.54 11.85
N SER A 99 2.70 -10.71 11.88
CA SER A 99 3.22 -11.28 13.12
C SER A 99 4.43 -10.48 13.64
N GLU A 100 4.77 -10.67 14.90
CA GLU A 100 5.95 -10.01 15.50
C GLU A 100 7.25 -10.42 14.79
N ASP A 101 7.36 -11.68 14.37
CA ASP A 101 8.51 -12.16 13.58
C ASP A 101 8.62 -11.43 12.25
N LYS A 102 7.49 -11.18 11.58
CA LYS A 102 7.45 -10.43 10.33
C LYS A 102 7.81 -8.96 10.54
N LYS A 103 7.39 -8.36 11.65
CA LYS A 103 7.78 -6.98 11.98
C LYS A 103 9.29 -6.85 12.15
N ALA A 104 9.92 -7.81 12.82
CA ALA A 104 11.38 -7.87 12.93
C ALA A 104 12.03 -8.05 11.56
N ALA A 105 11.49 -8.93 10.73
CA ALA A 105 11.99 -9.17 9.37
C ALA A 105 11.90 -7.93 8.49
N ILE A 106 10.84 -7.13 8.63
CA ILE A 106 10.70 -5.85 7.91
C ILE A 106 11.83 -4.89 8.29
N ARG A 107 12.12 -4.74 9.58
CA ARG A 107 13.22 -3.88 10.04
C ARG A 107 14.58 -4.34 9.51
N ASP A 108 14.84 -5.64 9.55
CA ASP A 108 16.08 -6.21 9.06
C ASP A 108 16.22 -6.01 7.54
N TYR A 109 15.15 -6.23 6.81
CA TYR A 109 15.12 -6.04 5.37
C TYR A 109 15.43 -4.60 4.96
N LEU A 110 14.89 -3.62 5.70
CA LEU A 110 15.16 -2.21 5.45
C LEU A 110 16.64 -1.85 5.57
N GLN A 111 17.40 -2.57 6.38
CA GLN A 111 18.83 -2.33 6.55
C GLN A 111 19.67 -2.95 5.44
N THR A 112 19.15 -3.95 4.74
CA THR A 112 19.91 -4.73 3.75
C THR A 112 19.51 -4.45 2.31
N VAL A 113 18.27 -4.07 2.07
CA VAL A 113 17.77 -3.81 0.71
C VAL A 113 18.34 -2.52 0.14
N SER A 114 18.72 -2.53 -1.12
CA SER A 114 19.04 -1.31 -1.85
C SER A 114 17.74 -0.66 -2.31
N TYR A 115 17.41 0.49 -1.74
CA TYR A 115 16.17 1.20 -2.02
C TYR A 115 16.46 2.58 -2.61
N THR A 116 15.76 2.90 -3.69
CA THR A 116 15.73 4.24 -4.27
C THR A 116 14.30 4.60 -4.65
N HIS A 117 14.00 5.89 -4.60
CA HIS A 117 12.72 6.36 -5.13
C HIS A 117 12.94 7.51 -6.12
N LEU A 118 12.03 7.60 -7.08
CA LEU A 118 12.01 8.65 -8.08
C LEU A 118 10.63 9.29 -8.09
N THR A 119 10.61 10.61 -8.22
CA THR A 119 9.35 11.34 -8.41
C THR A 119 9.00 11.34 -9.89
N LEU A 120 7.83 10.83 -10.23
CA LEU A 120 7.33 10.92 -11.60
C LEU A 120 6.89 12.35 -11.87
N PRO A 121 7.27 12.93 -13.02
CA PRO A 121 6.81 14.26 -13.38
C PRO A 121 5.28 14.25 -13.53
N THR A 122 4.63 15.22 -12.88
CA THR A 122 3.20 15.44 -13.05
C THR A 122 3.01 16.45 -14.15
N LYS A 123 2.42 16.02 -15.24
CA LYS A 123 2.10 16.90 -16.36
C LYS A 123 0.64 17.26 -16.29
N LEU A 124 0.35 18.53 -16.02
CA LEU A 124 -1.01 19.06 -16.17
C LEU A 124 -1.19 19.42 -17.65
N GLU A 125 -1.99 18.62 -18.32
CA GLU A 125 -2.46 18.97 -19.65
C GLU A 125 -3.80 19.67 -19.54
N VAL A 126 -3.86 20.86 -20.06
CA VAL A 126 -5.07 21.66 -20.09
C VAL A 126 -5.78 21.47 -21.41
#